data_72d9a60d73c7e2f93785d98bac9f626a
#
_entry.id   72d9a60d73c7e2f93785d98bac9f626a
#
_cell.length_a   1.000
_cell.length_b   1.000
_cell.length_c   1.000
_cell.angle_alpha   90.00
_cell.angle_beta   90.00
_cell.angle_gamma   90.00
#
_symmetry.space_group_name_H-M   'P 1'
#
loop_
_entity.id
_entity.type
_entity.pdbx_description
1 polymer ?
#
loop_
_entity_poly.entity_id
_entity_poly.type
_entity_poly.pdbx_seq_one_letter_code
_entity_poly.pdbx_strand_id
1 'polypeptide(L)'
;MKLLFDQNLSFKLVARLADLFPDSNQVQRLGLAEADDAAIWKFATANGFTIVTQDSDFADMAMLYGPPPKIIWLRCGNQPNSIIEKILRAHAESIVDRKSVV
;
A
#
# COMPACT_ATOMS: atom_id res chain seq x y z
N MET A 1 7.50 -9.11 -2.95
CA MET A 1 7.10 -7.82 -2.35
C MET A 1 5.77 -7.97 -1.64
N LYS A 2 5.64 -7.42 -0.45
CA LYS A 2 4.40 -7.45 0.34
C LYS A 2 3.77 -6.07 0.35
N LEU A 3 2.47 -6.00 0.12
CA LEU A 3 1.71 -4.75 0.19
C LEU A 3 0.96 -4.65 1.52
N LEU A 4 0.98 -3.46 2.10
CA LEU A 4 0.18 -3.13 3.27
C LEU A 4 -0.88 -2.12 2.82
N PHE A 5 -2.13 -2.56 2.77
CA PHE A 5 -3.25 -1.72 2.34
C PHE A 5 -3.75 -0.87 3.51
N ASP A 6 -3.87 0.43 3.27
CA ASP A 6 -4.43 1.37 4.22
C ASP A 6 -5.91 1.06 4.49
N GLN A 7 -6.43 1.57 5.62
CA GLN A 7 -7.78 1.22 6.09
C GLN A 7 -8.90 1.59 5.10
N ASN A 8 -8.68 2.55 4.23
CA ASN A 8 -9.66 2.96 3.21
C ASN A 8 -9.73 1.98 2.03
N LEU A 9 -8.84 1.02 1.97
CA LEU A 9 -8.79 0.01 0.93
C LEU A 9 -9.24 -1.34 1.50
N SER A 10 -10.06 -2.07 0.73
CA SER A 10 -10.64 -3.32 1.19
C SER A 10 -9.60 -4.40 1.41
N PHE A 11 -9.74 -5.17 2.50
CA PHE A 11 -8.91 -6.35 2.74
C PHE A 11 -9.09 -7.43 1.66
N LYS A 12 -10.18 -7.38 0.90
CA LYS A 12 -10.40 -8.30 -0.23
C LYS A 12 -9.33 -8.20 -1.30
N LEU A 13 -8.67 -7.04 -1.40
CA LEU A 13 -7.55 -6.86 -2.32
C LEU A 13 -6.37 -7.76 -2.00
N VAL A 14 -6.18 -8.12 -0.74
CA VAL A 14 -5.11 -9.02 -0.32
C VAL A 14 -5.22 -10.36 -1.06
N ALA A 15 -6.40 -10.96 -1.04
CA ALA A 15 -6.64 -12.24 -1.71
C ALA A 15 -6.58 -12.10 -3.23
N ARG A 16 -7.13 -11.03 -3.79
CA ARG A 16 -7.16 -10.80 -5.23
C ARG A 16 -5.77 -10.62 -5.84
N LEU A 17 -4.82 -10.13 -5.07
CA LEU A 17 -3.47 -9.82 -5.54
C LEU A 17 -2.41 -10.77 -4.99
N ALA A 18 -2.81 -11.85 -4.31
CA ALA A 18 -1.89 -12.77 -3.66
C ALA A 18 -0.94 -13.47 -4.65
N ASP A 19 -1.33 -13.61 -5.90
CA ASP A 19 -0.49 -14.21 -6.94
C ASP A 19 0.71 -13.33 -7.30
N LEU A 20 0.54 -11.99 -7.29
CA LEU A 20 1.61 -11.04 -7.59
C LEU A 20 2.32 -10.54 -6.34
N PHE A 21 1.59 -10.38 -5.26
CA PHE A 21 2.10 -9.80 -4.02
C PHE A 21 1.73 -10.70 -2.84
N PRO A 22 2.39 -11.87 -2.71
CA PRO A 22 2.11 -12.78 -1.60
C PRO A 22 2.49 -12.16 -0.27
N ASP A 23 1.85 -12.63 0.81
CA ASP A 23 2.08 -12.16 2.17
C ASP A 23 1.66 -10.70 2.42
N SER A 24 0.88 -10.12 1.52
CA SER A 24 0.30 -8.80 1.72
C SER A 24 -0.76 -8.84 2.82
N ASN A 25 -1.06 -7.69 3.42
CA ASN A 25 -2.06 -7.59 4.46
C ASN A 25 -2.71 -6.21 4.44
N GLN A 26 -3.63 -5.98 5.35
CA GLN A 26 -4.38 -4.74 5.47
C GLN A 26 -4.32 -4.30 6.93
N VAL A 27 -4.23 -3.00 7.17
CA VAL A 27 -3.94 -2.45 8.50
C VAL A 27 -4.93 -2.89 9.57
N GLN A 28 -6.22 -3.02 9.25
CA GLN A 28 -7.21 -3.48 10.23
C GLN A 28 -6.95 -4.91 10.70
N ARG A 29 -6.47 -5.77 9.81
CA ARG A 29 -6.20 -7.18 10.14
C ARG A 29 -4.96 -7.34 11.01
N LEU A 30 -4.12 -6.31 11.04
CA LEU A 30 -2.90 -6.28 11.85
C LEU A 30 -3.09 -5.51 13.16
N GLY A 31 -4.30 -5.08 13.46
CA GLY A 31 -4.58 -4.29 14.65
C GLY A 31 -4.10 -2.85 14.58
N LEU A 32 -3.91 -2.33 13.36
CA LEU A 32 -3.38 -0.99 13.13
C LEU A 32 -4.44 0.02 12.67
N ALA A 33 -5.72 -0.35 12.76
CA ALA A 33 -6.81 0.49 12.24
C ALA A 33 -6.85 1.89 12.88
N GLU A 34 -6.48 1.99 14.16
CA GLU A 34 -6.47 3.24 14.90
C GLU A 34 -5.06 3.81 15.08
N ALA A 35 -4.06 3.18 14.50
CA ALA A 35 -2.70 3.67 14.55
C ALA A 35 -2.55 4.92 13.68
N ASP A 36 -1.72 5.86 14.11
CA ASP A 36 -1.43 7.03 13.30
C ASP A 36 -0.47 6.67 12.15
N ASP A 37 -0.30 7.60 11.22
CA ASP A 37 0.52 7.38 10.04
C ASP A 37 1.96 7.05 10.39
N ALA A 38 2.51 7.67 11.43
CA ALA A 38 3.88 7.40 11.87
C ALA A 38 4.04 5.97 12.37
N ALA A 39 3.06 5.43 13.10
CA ALA A 39 3.10 4.05 13.58
C ALA A 39 3.00 3.05 12.42
N ILE A 40 2.12 3.32 11.45
CA ILE A 40 1.98 2.48 10.26
C ILE A 40 3.27 2.51 9.44
N TRP A 41 3.87 3.67 9.29
CA TRP A 41 5.15 3.84 8.60
C TRP A 41 6.25 2.98 9.23
N LYS A 42 6.39 3.07 10.55
CA LYS A 42 7.38 2.28 11.29
C LYS A 42 7.14 0.79 11.17
N PHE A 43 5.88 0.37 11.27
CA PHE A 43 5.51 -1.03 11.12
C PHE A 43 5.88 -1.56 9.73
N ALA A 44 5.53 -0.80 8.69
CA ALA A 44 5.84 -1.19 7.32
C ALA A 44 7.35 -1.29 7.09
N THR A 45 8.11 -0.34 7.62
CA THR A 45 9.58 -0.36 7.52
C THR A 45 10.16 -1.59 8.20
N ALA A 46 9.71 -1.89 9.42
CA ALA A 46 10.24 -2.99 10.21
C ALA A 46 9.90 -4.36 9.62
N ASN A 47 8.78 -4.47 8.90
CA ASN A 47 8.27 -5.74 8.40
C ASN A 47 8.38 -5.91 6.87
N GLY A 48 9.01 -4.97 6.20
CA GLY A 48 9.26 -5.08 4.76
C GLY A 48 8.04 -4.92 3.88
N PHE A 49 7.05 -4.13 4.32
CA PHE A 49 5.86 -3.83 3.52
C PHE A 49 6.05 -2.59 2.65
N THR A 50 5.36 -2.59 1.51
CA THR A 50 5.12 -1.39 0.71
C THR A 50 3.70 -0.92 1.02
N ILE A 51 3.53 0.34 1.40
CA ILE A 51 2.22 0.89 1.77
C ILE A 51 1.45 1.29 0.52
N VAL A 52 0.20 0.82 0.41
CA VAL A 52 -0.74 1.21 -0.65
C VAL A 52 -1.80 2.09 0.00
N THR A 53 -1.94 3.32 -0.47
CA THR A 53 -2.82 4.30 0.16
C THR A 53 -3.42 5.26 -0.88
N GLN A 54 -4.55 5.84 -0.55
CA GLN A 54 -5.14 6.95 -1.29
C GLN A 54 -4.87 8.30 -0.63
N ASP A 55 -4.25 8.28 0.56
CA ASP A 55 -3.98 9.47 1.37
C ASP A 55 -2.65 10.10 0.97
N SER A 56 -2.67 11.40 0.66
CA SER A 56 -1.48 12.15 0.31
C SER A 56 -0.48 12.27 1.46
N ASP A 57 -0.90 12.10 2.70
CA ASP A 57 -0.01 12.22 3.86
C ASP A 57 1.14 11.23 3.80
N PHE A 58 0.88 9.99 3.39
CA PHE A 58 1.94 9.00 3.21
C PHE A 58 2.88 9.37 2.07
N ALA A 59 2.35 9.94 0.98
CA ALA A 59 3.17 10.41 -0.11
C ALA A 59 4.10 11.54 0.34
N ASP A 60 3.59 12.46 1.17
CA ASP A 60 4.39 13.54 1.74
C ASP A 60 5.49 13.00 2.65
N MET A 61 5.18 12.01 3.49
CA MET A 61 6.18 11.35 4.33
C MET A 61 7.28 10.70 3.49
N ALA A 62 6.90 10.08 2.37
CA ALA A 62 7.86 9.45 1.47
C ALA A 62 8.82 10.45 0.85
N MET A 63 8.35 11.65 0.56
CA MET A 63 9.21 12.72 0.05
C MET A 63 10.18 13.25 1.11
N LEU A 64 9.74 13.27 2.37
CA LEU A 64 10.56 13.76 3.47
C LEU A 64 11.61 12.73 3.92
N TYR A 65 11.21 11.48 4.06
CA TYR A 65 12.04 10.47 4.70
C TYR A 65 12.66 9.47 3.72
N GLY A 66 12.11 9.37 2.52
CA GLY A 66 12.56 8.39 1.54
C GLY A 66 12.24 6.94 1.91
N PRO A 67 12.48 6.00 1.01
CA PRO A 67 12.30 4.58 1.29
C PRO A 67 13.38 4.04 2.22
N PRO A 68 13.18 2.91 2.95
CA PRO A 68 11.90 2.26 3.11
C PRO A 68 10.97 2.97 4.10
N PRO A 69 9.65 2.73 4.03
CA PRO A 69 8.96 1.84 3.12
C PRO A 69 8.69 2.54 1.78
N LYS A 70 8.50 1.76 0.72
CA LYS A 70 7.97 2.29 -0.54
C LYS A 70 6.50 2.62 -0.38
N ILE A 71 6.05 3.64 -1.09
CA ILE A 71 4.64 4.07 -1.06
C ILE A 71 4.06 3.98 -2.46
N ILE A 72 2.91 3.35 -2.58
CA ILE A 72 2.09 3.39 -3.78
C ILE A 72 0.91 4.30 -3.47
N TRP A 73 0.92 5.49 -4.06
CA TRP A 73 -0.14 6.46 -3.86
C TRP A 73 -1.14 6.36 -5.00
N LEU A 74 -2.33 5.80 -4.69
CA LEU A 74 -3.41 5.65 -5.66
C LEU A 74 -4.16 6.99 -5.79
N ARG A 75 -4.04 7.61 -6.94
CA ARG A 75 -4.67 8.90 -7.23
C ARG A 75 -5.94 8.75 -8.05
N CYS A 76 -6.54 7.56 -8.04
CA CYS A 76 -7.71 7.26 -8.85
C CYS A 76 -9.05 7.58 -8.18
N GLY A 77 -9.03 8.09 -6.95
CA GLY A 77 -10.25 8.33 -6.18
C GLY A 77 -10.89 7.03 -5.70
N ASN A 78 -12.18 7.11 -5.32
CA ASN A 78 -12.92 5.95 -4.86
C ASN A 78 -13.31 5.08 -6.05
N GLN A 79 -12.69 3.94 -6.18
CA GLN A 79 -12.95 2.97 -7.24
C GLN A 79 -13.30 1.61 -6.63
N PRO A 80 -14.09 0.78 -7.34
CA PRO A 80 -14.33 -0.59 -6.88
C PRO A 80 -13.04 -1.40 -6.87
N ASN A 81 -13.02 -2.46 -6.06
CA ASN A 81 -11.85 -3.32 -5.91
C ASN A 81 -11.32 -3.86 -7.24
N SER A 82 -12.22 -4.17 -8.17
CA SER A 82 -11.82 -4.68 -9.51
C SER A 82 -10.98 -3.66 -10.27
N ILE A 83 -11.27 -2.38 -10.14
CA ILE A 83 -10.50 -1.32 -10.81
C ILE A 83 -9.15 -1.12 -10.12
N ILE A 84 -9.13 -1.09 -8.79
CA ILE A 84 -7.88 -0.97 -8.02
C ILE A 84 -6.97 -2.17 -8.32
N GLU A 85 -7.53 -3.36 -8.37
CA GLU A 85 -6.78 -4.57 -8.75
C GLU A 85 -6.14 -4.42 -10.13
N LYS A 86 -6.90 -3.94 -11.12
CA LYS A 86 -6.40 -3.73 -12.48
C LYS A 86 -5.25 -2.72 -12.51
N ILE A 87 -5.38 -1.63 -11.77
CA ILE A 87 -4.33 -0.60 -11.69
C ILE A 87 -3.05 -1.21 -11.13
N LEU A 88 -3.14 -1.95 -10.02
CA LEU A 88 -1.97 -2.54 -9.38
C LEU A 88 -1.33 -3.62 -10.26
N ARG A 89 -2.13 -4.43 -10.96
CA ARG A 89 -1.61 -5.44 -11.89
C ARG A 89 -0.92 -4.80 -13.09
N ALA A 90 -1.50 -3.73 -13.63
CA ALA A 90 -0.93 -3.04 -14.79
C ALA A 90 0.43 -2.40 -14.48
N HIS A 91 0.65 -2.02 -13.23
CA HIS A 91 1.88 -1.36 -12.79
C HIS A 91 2.80 -2.25 -11.95
N ALA A 92 2.56 -3.56 -11.93
CA ALA A 92 3.28 -4.48 -11.05
C ALA A 92 4.80 -4.39 -11.20
N GLU A 93 5.31 -4.33 -12.41
CA GLU A 93 6.75 -4.23 -12.66
C GLU A 93 7.34 -2.93 -12.12
N SER A 94 6.65 -1.81 -12.35
CA SER A 94 7.07 -0.51 -11.85
C SER A 94 7.04 -0.45 -10.33
N ILE A 95 6.07 -1.12 -9.72
CA ILE A 95 5.95 -1.19 -8.25
C ILE A 95 7.13 -1.94 -7.65
N VAL A 96 7.52 -3.06 -8.25
CA VAL A 96 8.63 -3.87 -7.75
C VAL A 96 9.95 -3.12 -7.87
N ASP A 97 10.18 -2.42 -8.98
CA ASP A 97 11.48 -1.81 -9.27
C ASP A 97 11.64 -0.41 -8.69
N ARG A 98 10.56 0.32 -8.46
CA ARG A 98 10.62 1.74 -8.09
C ARG A 98 9.52 2.14 -7.13
N LYS A 99 9.72 3.32 -6.53
CA LYS A 99 8.66 4.11 -5.95
C LYS A 99 7.64 4.47 -7.03
N SER A 100 6.36 4.18 -6.82
CA SER A 100 5.36 4.37 -7.85
C SER A 100 4.21 5.23 -7.38
N VAL A 101 3.72 6.07 -8.28
CA VAL A 101 2.46 6.82 -8.16
C VAL A 101 1.55 6.33 -9.27
N VAL A 102 0.39 5.82 -8.92
CA VAL A 102 -0.55 5.27 -9.90
C VAL A 102 -1.98 5.74 -9.69
#